data_09541bab105b41293c8edf34bcf37b46
#
_entry.id   09541bab105b41293c8edf34bcf37b46
#
_cell.length_a   1.000
_cell.length_b   1.000
_cell.length_c   1.000
_cell.angle_alpha   90.00
_cell.angle_beta   90.00
_cell.angle_gamma   90.00
#
_symmetry.space_group_name_H-M   'P 1'
#
loop_
_entity.id
_entity.type
_entity.pdbx_description
1 polymer ?
#
loop_
_entity_poly.entity_id
_entity_poly.type
_entity_poly.pdbx_seq_one_letter_code
_entity_poly.pdbx_strand_id
1 'polypeptide(L)'
;HCKALVISDYSSQYSHWNSQKSLGDWLKEQQIPGLFGIDTRALTKKLREHGAMLGRIEFDNISIPFYDPNEHNIVAEVSTKEVVEYGHGKVILVDCGVKYNIIRCLLKRDVTIKRVPWDYDFTQEECDGYFLSNGPGDPAKCDITIKHIKKILTGDRPIMGICLGNQLM
;
A
#
# COMPACT_ATOMS: atom_id res chain seq x y z
N HIS A 1 -4.21 -2.83 1.11
CA HIS A 1 -5.34 -3.62 1.56
C HIS A 1 -6.61 -3.14 0.86
N CYS A 2 -7.16 -4.00 0.00
CA CYS A 2 -8.37 -3.73 -0.75
C CYS A 2 -9.58 -3.95 0.18
N LYS A 3 -10.56 -3.05 0.15
CA LYS A 3 -11.79 -3.15 0.96
C LYS A 3 -12.90 -3.92 0.23
N ALA A 4 -12.85 -3.92 -1.11
CA ALA A 4 -13.74 -4.69 -1.96
C ALA A 4 -13.12 -4.90 -3.32
N LEU A 5 -13.60 -5.88 -4.08
CA LEU A 5 -13.25 -6.12 -5.47
C LEU A 5 -14.49 -5.96 -6.35
N VAL A 6 -14.40 -5.13 -7.40
CA VAL A 6 -15.47 -4.93 -8.39
C VAL A 6 -14.95 -5.37 -9.76
N ILE A 7 -15.64 -6.33 -10.38
CA ILE A 7 -15.26 -6.93 -11.66
C ILE A 7 -16.46 -7.06 -12.61
N SER A 8 -16.20 -7.12 -13.91
CA SER A 8 -17.24 -7.41 -14.90
C SER A 8 -17.67 -8.87 -14.85
N ASP A 9 -16.71 -9.78 -14.92
CA ASP A 9 -16.96 -11.20 -15.00
C ASP A 9 -16.20 -11.97 -13.92
N TYR A 10 -16.82 -13.02 -13.42
CA TYR A 10 -16.22 -13.91 -12.45
C TYR A 10 -16.02 -15.30 -13.04
N SER A 11 -14.78 -15.78 -13.01
CA SER A 11 -14.42 -17.14 -13.38
C SER A 11 -14.44 -18.05 -12.15
N SER A 12 -15.38 -18.99 -12.11
CA SER A 12 -15.47 -19.95 -11.00
C SER A 12 -14.33 -20.97 -10.98
N GLN A 13 -13.72 -21.19 -12.16
CA GLN A 13 -12.56 -22.07 -12.32
C GLN A 13 -11.32 -21.24 -12.64
N TYR A 14 -10.21 -21.58 -12.00
CA TYR A 14 -8.92 -20.96 -12.29
C TYR A 14 -8.08 -21.89 -13.18
N SER A 15 -7.41 -21.33 -14.17
CA SER A 15 -6.62 -22.08 -15.15
C SER A 15 -5.17 -21.62 -15.26
N HIS A 16 -4.78 -20.58 -14.54
CA HIS A 16 -3.39 -20.10 -14.59
C HIS A 16 -2.45 -21.15 -13.99
N TRP A 17 -1.37 -21.46 -14.68
CA TRP A 17 -0.40 -22.53 -14.31
C TRP A 17 0.19 -22.41 -12.89
N ASN A 18 0.23 -21.21 -12.33
CA ASN A 18 0.75 -20.93 -10.98
C ASN A 18 -0.37 -20.64 -9.95
N SER A 19 -1.63 -20.88 -10.30
CA SER A 19 -2.74 -20.68 -9.38
C SER A 19 -2.82 -21.80 -8.36
N GLN A 20 -3.03 -21.46 -7.11
CA GLN A 20 -3.18 -22.42 -6.01
C GLN A 20 -4.63 -22.51 -5.50
N LYS A 21 -5.44 -21.51 -5.79
CA LYS A 21 -6.86 -21.44 -5.37
C LYS A 21 -7.65 -20.48 -6.26
N SER A 22 -8.97 -20.57 -6.18
CA SER A 22 -9.85 -19.63 -6.89
C SER A 22 -9.78 -18.22 -6.28
N LEU A 23 -10.12 -17.20 -7.09
CA LEU A 23 -10.25 -15.83 -6.60
C LEU A 23 -11.30 -15.73 -5.47
N GLY A 24 -12.43 -16.46 -5.62
CA GLY A 24 -13.49 -16.46 -4.62
C GLY A 24 -13.04 -17.02 -3.27
N ASP A 25 -12.27 -18.13 -3.28
CA ASP A 25 -11.75 -18.69 -2.03
C ASP A 25 -10.75 -17.76 -1.38
N TRP A 26 -9.88 -17.13 -2.18
CA TRP A 26 -8.94 -16.14 -1.67
C TRP A 26 -9.66 -14.93 -1.04
N LEU A 27 -10.70 -14.40 -1.70
CA LEU A 27 -11.50 -13.29 -1.18
C LEU A 27 -12.19 -13.64 0.13
N LYS A 28 -12.76 -14.87 0.23
CA LYS A 28 -13.38 -15.36 1.46
C LYS A 28 -12.37 -15.46 2.62
N GLU A 29 -11.20 -16.02 2.37
CA GLU A 29 -10.13 -16.11 3.37
C GLU A 29 -9.68 -14.73 3.87
N GLN A 30 -9.66 -13.74 2.97
CA GLN A 30 -9.27 -12.36 3.30
C GLN A 30 -10.45 -11.51 3.81
N GLN A 31 -11.65 -12.06 3.88
CA GLN A 31 -12.88 -11.36 4.25
C GLN A 31 -13.15 -10.11 3.39
N ILE A 32 -12.82 -10.20 2.09
CA ILE A 32 -12.98 -9.12 1.12
C ILE A 32 -14.24 -9.39 0.29
N PRO A 33 -15.25 -8.51 0.31
CA PRO A 33 -16.41 -8.64 -0.55
C PRO A 33 -16.03 -8.49 -2.04
N GLY A 34 -16.62 -9.32 -2.90
CA GLY A 34 -16.49 -9.25 -4.35
C GLY A 34 -17.83 -8.96 -5.00
N LEU A 35 -17.88 -8.02 -5.93
CA LEU A 35 -19.04 -7.68 -6.72
C LEU A 35 -18.71 -7.94 -8.20
N PHE A 36 -19.53 -8.73 -8.89
CA PHE A 36 -19.37 -9.02 -10.32
C PHE A 36 -20.64 -8.69 -11.11
N GLY A 37 -20.55 -8.71 -12.43
CA GLY A 37 -21.65 -8.32 -13.32
C GLY A 37 -21.77 -6.81 -13.49
N ILE A 38 -20.72 -6.05 -13.18
CA ILE A 38 -20.67 -4.59 -13.28
C ILE A 38 -19.98 -4.16 -14.58
N ASP A 39 -20.56 -3.18 -15.29
CA ASP A 39 -19.86 -2.53 -16.40
C ASP A 39 -18.69 -1.67 -15.88
N THR A 40 -17.55 -2.34 -15.64
CA THR A 40 -16.33 -1.70 -15.14
C THR A 40 -15.75 -0.70 -16.15
N ARG A 41 -16.06 -0.84 -17.45
CA ARG A 41 -15.64 0.12 -18.48
C ARG A 41 -16.41 1.43 -18.35
N ALA A 42 -17.73 1.37 -18.17
CA ALA A 42 -18.55 2.56 -17.93
C ALA A 42 -18.14 3.24 -16.62
N LEU A 43 -17.90 2.48 -15.56
CA LEU A 43 -17.41 2.99 -14.28
C LEU A 43 -16.06 3.71 -14.46
N THR A 44 -15.11 3.11 -15.18
CA THR A 44 -13.79 3.70 -15.45
C THR A 44 -13.91 5.01 -16.24
N LYS A 45 -14.78 5.07 -17.25
CA LYS A 45 -15.02 6.31 -18.00
C LYS A 45 -15.53 7.42 -17.07
N LYS A 46 -16.51 7.10 -16.24
CA LYS A 46 -17.08 8.05 -15.26
C LYS A 46 -16.01 8.60 -14.31
N LEU A 47 -15.14 7.71 -13.76
CA LEU A 47 -14.04 8.12 -12.90
C LEU A 47 -13.01 9.00 -13.63
N ARG A 48 -12.75 8.75 -14.91
CA ARG A 48 -11.84 9.58 -15.71
C ARG A 48 -12.38 10.97 -16.00
N GLU A 49 -13.70 11.10 -16.15
CA GLU A 49 -14.38 12.38 -16.42
C GLU A 49 -14.53 13.24 -15.15
N HIS A 50 -14.80 12.60 -14.01
CA HIS A 50 -15.11 13.29 -12.76
C HIS A 50 -13.96 13.30 -11.74
N GLY A 51 -12.90 12.52 -11.98
CA GLY A 51 -11.83 12.32 -11.02
C GLY A 51 -12.17 11.28 -9.95
N ALA A 52 -11.49 11.35 -8.80
CA ALA A 52 -11.77 10.46 -7.69
C ALA A 52 -13.18 10.68 -7.13
N MET A 53 -13.92 9.61 -6.94
CA MET A 53 -15.28 9.61 -6.41
C MET A 53 -15.40 8.67 -5.23
N LEU A 54 -16.13 9.08 -4.21
CA LEU A 54 -16.46 8.20 -3.10
C LEU A 54 -17.47 7.14 -3.56
N GLY A 55 -17.29 5.91 -3.10
CA GLY A 55 -18.18 4.80 -3.40
C GLY A 55 -18.44 3.95 -2.15
N ARG A 56 -19.61 3.33 -2.11
CA ARG A 56 -19.98 2.36 -1.08
C ARG A 56 -20.71 1.18 -1.71
N ILE A 57 -20.58 0.01 -1.10
CA ILE A 57 -21.33 -1.19 -1.46
C ILE A 57 -22.33 -1.43 -0.34
N GLU A 58 -23.60 -1.42 -0.68
CA GLU A 58 -24.70 -1.67 0.26
C GLU A 58 -25.28 -3.07 0.04
N PHE A 59 -25.55 -3.78 1.11
CA PHE A 59 -26.23 -5.07 1.11
C PHE A 59 -27.56 -4.96 1.88
N ASP A 60 -28.58 -5.62 1.39
CA ASP A 60 -29.90 -5.72 2.04
C ASP A 60 -30.51 -4.36 2.41
N ASN A 61 -30.27 -3.34 1.57
CA ASN A 61 -30.73 -1.95 1.80
C ASN A 61 -30.21 -1.32 3.12
N ILE A 62 -29.14 -1.85 3.69
CA ILE A 62 -28.46 -1.25 4.83
C ILE A 62 -27.57 -0.13 4.31
N SER A 63 -27.94 1.12 4.62
CA SER A 63 -27.13 2.28 4.23
C SER A 63 -25.94 2.43 5.17
N ILE A 64 -24.77 2.58 4.59
CA ILE A 64 -23.51 2.89 5.32
C ILE A 64 -23.04 4.30 4.96
N PRO A 65 -22.42 5.03 5.89
CA PRO A 65 -21.86 6.35 5.58
C PRO A 65 -20.75 6.24 4.52
N PHE A 66 -20.56 7.31 3.75
CA PHE A 66 -19.38 7.43 2.91
C PHE A 66 -18.13 7.59 3.79
N TYR A 67 -17.07 6.92 3.39
CA TYR A 67 -15.74 7.06 3.98
C TYR A 67 -14.85 7.80 2.98
N ASP A 68 -14.39 8.99 3.36
CA ASP A 68 -13.42 9.72 2.55
C ASP A 68 -11.98 9.38 3.00
N PRO A 69 -11.24 8.63 2.19
CA PRO A 69 -9.86 8.27 2.52
C PRO A 69 -8.91 9.48 2.60
N ASN A 70 -9.28 10.62 2.00
CA ASN A 70 -8.44 11.83 2.04
C ASN A 70 -8.53 12.58 3.37
N GLU A 71 -9.56 12.34 4.16
CA GLU A 71 -9.70 12.92 5.50
C GLU A 71 -8.83 12.22 6.54
N HIS A 72 -8.36 10.99 6.25
CA HIS A 72 -7.65 10.13 7.18
C HIS A 72 -6.19 9.89 6.76
N ASN A 73 -5.34 9.61 7.76
CA ASN A 73 -3.98 9.12 7.49
C ASN A 73 -4.01 7.60 7.27
N ILE A 74 -4.26 7.18 6.02
CA ILE A 74 -4.32 5.76 5.65
C ILE A 74 -2.97 5.07 5.82
N VAL A 75 -1.85 5.81 5.65
CA VAL A 75 -0.51 5.27 5.88
C VAL A 75 -0.38 4.78 7.31
N ALA A 76 -0.86 5.56 8.28
CA ALA A 76 -0.85 5.16 9.68
C ALA A 76 -1.67 3.87 9.95
N GLU A 77 -2.72 3.60 9.16
CA GLU A 77 -3.54 2.40 9.30
C GLU A 77 -2.84 1.14 8.76
N VAL A 78 -2.10 1.27 7.64
CA VAL A 78 -1.53 0.13 6.89
C VAL A 78 -0.05 -0.12 7.15
N SER A 79 0.66 0.83 7.70
CA SER A 79 2.06 0.71 8.11
C SER A 79 2.23 -0.37 9.18
N THR A 80 3.40 -1.02 9.19
CA THR A 80 3.78 -1.89 10.31
C THR A 80 3.71 -1.12 11.64
N LYS A 81 3.39 -1.81 12.71
CA LYS A 81 3.39 -1.23 14.06
C LYS A 81 4.69 -1.46 14.81
N GLU A 82 5.52 -2.34 14.29
CA GLU A 82 6.76 -2.77 14.91
C GLU A 82 7.91 -2.70 13.91
N VAL A 83 9.11 -2.55 14.43
CA VAL A 83 10.33 -2.68 13.64
C VAL A 83 10.55 -4.17 13.33
N VAL A 84 10.78 -4.48 12.06
CA VAL A 84 11.02 -5.86 11.60
C VAL A 84 12.32 -5.91 10.81
N GLU A 85 13.24 -6.76 11.23
CA GLU A 85 14.52 -6.94 10.55
C GLU A 85 14.52 -8.18 9.67
N TYR A 86 15.08 -8.01 8.48
CA TYR A 86 15.35 -9.08 7.51
C TYR A 86 16.86 -9.10 7.24
N GLY A 87 17.56 -10.01 7.90
CA GLY A 87 19.03 -10.05 7.93
C GLY A 87 19.60 -9.00 8.89
N HIS A 88 20.71 -8.37 8.52
CA HIS A 88 21.40 -7.40 9.39
C HIS A 88 20.92 -5.94 9.23
N GLY A 89 19.82 -5.72 8.55
CA GLY A 89 19.10 -4.43 8.53
C GLY A 89 19.88 -3.22 8.01
N LYS A 90 20.70 -3.38 6.97
CA LYS A 90 21.53 -2.29 6.43
C LYS A 90 20.77 -1.19 5.69
N VAL A 91 19.61 -1.50 5.09
CA VAL A 91 18.75 -0.53 4.43
C VAL A 91 17.53 -0.27 5.29
N ILE A 92 17.27 0.98 5.63
CA ILE A 92 16.04 1.37 6.32
C ILE A 92 14.89 1.42 5.32
N LEU A 93 13.91 0.53 5.48
CA LEU A 93 12.67 0.54 4.70
C LEU A 93 11.57 1.19 5.51
N VAL A 94 11.21 2.42 5.16
CA VAL A 94 10.08 3.14 5.76
C VAL A 94 8.78 2.62 5.16
N ASP A 95 7.97 2.02 6.01
CA ASP A 95 6.74 1.34 5.59
C ASP A 95 5.55 2.29 5.55
N CYS A 96 5.23 2.78 4.36
CA CYS A 96 4.02 3.55 4.09
C CYS A 96 2.85 2.68 3.59
N GLY A 97 2.95 1.36 3.70
CA GLY A 97 2.01 0.38 3.14
C GLY A 97 2.69 -0.50 2.09
N VAL A 98 3.88 -0.99 2.41
CA VAL A 98 4.74 -1.73 1.48
C VAL A 98 4.08 -3.00 0.96
N LYS A 99 4.16 -3.21 -0.35
CA LYS A 99 3.83 -4.50 -0.96
C LYS A 99 4.92 -5.51 -0.63
N TYR A 100 4.56 -6.64 -0.05
CA TYR A 100 5.51 -7.70 0.33
C TYR A 100 6.43 -8.15 -0.82
N ASN A 101 5.97 -8.03 -2.06
CA ASN A 101 6.83 -8.37 -3.20
C ASN A 101 8.05 -7.44 -3.33
N ILE A 102 7.95 -6.19 -2.90
CA ILE A 102 9.10 -5.27 -2.85
C ILE A 102 10.15 -5.80 -1.88
N ILE A 103 9.73 -6.19 -0.68
CA ILE A 103 10.63 -6.82 0.32
C ILE A 103 11.29 -8.06 -0.27
N ARG A 104 10.51 -8.97 -0.90
CA ARG A 104 11.05 -10.17 -1.54
C ARG A 104 12.05 -9.85 -2.65
N CYS A 105 11.80 -8.80 -3.44
CA CYS A 105 12.72 -8.37 -4.50
C CYS A 105 14.03 -7.82 -3.96
N LEU A 106 14.01 -7.10 -2.84
CA LEU A 106 15.21 -6.61 -2.17
C LEU A 106 16.02 -7.77 -1.58
N LEU A 107 15.36 -8.66 -0.85
CA LEU A 107 16.01 -9.85 -0.25
C LEU A 107 16.63 -10.77 -1.30
N LYS A 108 16.00 -10.95 -2.46
CA LYS A 108 16.56 -11.72 -3.59
C LYS A 108 17.84 -11.10 -4.18
N ARG A 109 18.15 -9.86 -3.84
CA ARG A 109 19.36 -9.13 -4.26
C ARG A 109 20.37 -8.96 -3.12
N ASP A 110 20.20 -9.80 -2.08
CA ASP A 110 21.04 -9.78 -0.87
C ASP A 110 21.03 -8.44 -0.12
N VAL A 111 19.99 -7.62 -0.34
CA VAL A 111 19.77 -6.39 0.41
C VAL A 111 19.08 -6.75 1.74
N THR A 112 19.77 -6.52 2.84
CA THR A 112 19.21 -6.67 4.19
C THR A 112 18.44 -5.43 4.61
N ILE A 113 17.31 -5.59 5.30
CA ILE A 113 16.31 -4.55 5.51
C ILE A 113 15.96 -4.44 6.98
N LYS A 114 15.93 -3.21 7.50
CA LYS A 114 15.23 -2.85 8.73
C LYS A 114 13.95 -2.10 8.34
N ARG A 115 12.80 -2.81 8.36
CA ARG A 115 11.48 -2.23 8.09
C ARG A 115 10.99 -1.51 9.33
N VAL A 116 10.69 -0.23 9.19
CA VAL A 116 10.26 0.64 10.29
C VAL A 116 8.88 1.23 10.02
N PRO A 117 8.09 1.56 11.06
CA PRO A 117 6.83 2.31 10.90
C PRO A 117 7.02 3.64 10.16
N TRP A 118 5.94 4.14 9.56
CA TRP A 118 5.91 5.41 8.81
C TRP A 118 6.34 6.63 9.64
N ASP A 119 6.05 6.62 10.94
CA ASP A 119 6.33 7.69 11.90
C ASP A 119 7.60 7.48 12.75
N TYR A 120 8.31 6.39 12.49
CA TYR A 120 9.57 6.08 13.17
C TYR A 120 10.65 7.12 12.86
N ASP A 121 11.41 7.58 13.87
CA ASP A 121 12.56 8.47 13.65
C ASP A 121 13.78 7.65 13.19
N PHE A 122 13.92 7.51 11.88
CA PHE A 122 15.03 6.82 11.23
C PHE A 122 16.25 7.72 10.97
N THR A 123 16.22 8.99 11.40
CA THR A 123 17.28 9.96 11.07
C THR A 123 18.59 9.70 11.79
N GLN A 124 18.54 8.99 12.90
CA GLN A 124 19.70 8.63 13.72
C GLN A 124 20.20 7.20 13.49
N GLU A 125 19.54 6.46 12.59
CA GLU A 125 19.90 5.08 12.32
C GLU A 125 21.18 4.99 11.51
N GLU A 126 22.05 4.05 11.90
CA GLU A 126 23.20 3.67 11.10
C GLU A 126 22.75 2.74 9.97
N CYS A 127 22.89 3.20 8.71
CA CYS A 127 22.43 2.44 7.56
C CYS A 127 23.23 2.80 6.29
N ASP A 128 23.13 1.92 5.29
CA ASP A 128 23.76 2.13 3.96
C ASP A 128 22.85 2.97 3.04
N GLY A 129 21.57 3.12 3.36
CA GLY A 129 20.61 3.91 2.57
C GLY A 129 19.17 3.76 3.04
N TYR A 130 18.28 4.54 2.44
CA TYR A 130 16.87 4.60 2.76
C TYR A 130 15.99 4.18 1.60
N PHE A 131 14.96 3.41 1.89
CA PHE A 131 13.95 2.99 0.95
C PHE A 131 12.57 3.40 1.44
N LEU A 132 11.93 4.33 0.73
CA LEU A 132 10.59 4.81 1.03
C LEU A 132 9.58 4.00 0.21
N SER A 133 8.71 3.26 0.87
CA SER A 133 7.83 2.32 0.18
C SER A 133 6.67 3.00 -0.55
N ASN A 134 5.99 2.24 -1.40
CA ASN A 134 4.66 2.62 -1.87
C ASN A 134 3.68 2.71 -0.70
N GLY A 135 2.58 3.41 -0.91
CA GLY A 135 1.51 3.52 0.09
C GLY A 135 0.24 4.12 -0.49
N PRO A 136 -0.87 4.02 0.25
CA PRO A 136 -2.14 4.65 -0.10
C PRO A 136 -2.26 6.08 0.46
N GLY A 137 -3.27 6.81 0.00
CA GLY A 137 -3.71 8.07 0.58
C GLY A 137 -2.94 9.29 0.11
N ASP A 138 -3.18 10.41 0.79
CA ASP A 138 -2.60 11.71 0.48
C ASP A 138 -1.20 11.83 1.14
N PRO A 139 -0.14 12.12 0.35
CA PRO A 139 1.19 12.36 0.88
C PRO A 139 1.24 13.45 1.96
N ALA A 140 0.40 14.49 1.87
CA ALA A 140 0.35 15.58 2.83
C ALA A 140 -0.04 15.13 4.26
N LYS A 141 -0.65 13.95 4.40
CA LYS A 141 -0.98 13.37 5.71
C LYS A 141 0.21 12.69 6.40
N CYS A 142 1.36 12.60 5.72
CA CYS A 142 2.58 11.95 6.24
C CYS A 142 3.61 12.99 6.73
N ASP A 143 3.17 14.03 7.41
CA ASP A 143 4.00 15.16 7.84
C ASP A 143 5.21 14.75 8.70
N ILE A 144 5.07 13.74 9.54
CA ILE A 144 6.16 13.18 10.37
C ILE A 144 7.24 12.56 9.47
N THR A 145 6.84 11.70 8.54
CA THR A 145 7.77 11.08 7.59
C THR A 145 8.49 12.13 6.74
N ILE A 146 7.75 13.14 6.25
CA ILE A 146 8.31 14.25 5.46
C ILE A 146 9.36 15.02 6.27
N LYS A 147 9.11 15.27 7.55
CA LYS A 147 10.10 15.94 8.44
C LYS A 147 11.39 15.12 8.58
N HIS A 148 11.27 13.81 8.72
CA HIS A 148 12.43 12.91 8.78
C HIS A 148 13.17 12.84 7.43
N ILE A 149 12.45 12.76 6.31
CA ILE A 149 13.04 12.78 4.97
C ILE A 149 13.84 14.07 4.74
N LYS A 150 13.31 15.24 5.10
CA LYS A 150 14.03 16.51 4.96
C LYS A 150 15.37 16.51 5.68
N LYS A 151 15.46 15.87 6.85
CA LYS A 151 16.73 15.75 7.57
C LYS A 151 17.74 14.84 6.85
N ILE A 152 17.31 13.68 6.34
CA ILE A 152 18.22 12.75 5.69
C ILE A 152 18.64 13.20 4.29
N LEU A 153 17.84 14.04 3.61
CA LEU A 153 18.19 14.63 2.31
C LEU A 153 19.42 15.55 2.35
N THR A 154 19.83 16.01 3.53
CA THR A 154 21.06 16.81 3.72
C THR A 154 22.31 15.96 3.84
N GLY A 155 22.18 14.63 3.90
CA GLY A 155 23.30 13.69 3.99
C GLY A 155 23.63 13.05 2.64
N ASP A 156 24.66 12.20 2.64
CA ASP A 156 25.21 11.58 1.43
C ASP A 156 24.66 10.16 1.16
N ARG A 157 23.79 9.65 2.04
CA ARG A 157 23.26 8.29 1.90
C ARG A 157 22.22 8.22 0.79
N PRO A 158 22.24 7.17 -0.06
CA PRO A 158 21.26 7.03 -1.12
C PRO A 158 19.84 6.86 -0.59
N ILE A 159 18.91 7.50 -1.27
CA ILE A 159 17.47 7.43 -0.95
C ILE A 159 16.73 6.98 -2.20
N MET A 160 15.86 6.00 -2.06
CA MET A 160 14.98 5.52 -3.13
C MET A 160 13.54 5.51 -2.67
N GLY A 161 12.64 6.07 -3.47
CA GLY A 161 11.20 6.08 -3.23
C GLY A 161 10.41 5.38 -4.33
N ILE A 162 9.36 4.65 -3.97
CA ILE A 162 8.39 4.06 -4.90
C ILE A 162 7.01 4.66 -4.66
N CYS A 163 6.37 5.15 -5.73
CA CYS A 163 5.00 5.67 -5.70
C CYS A 163 4.86 6.76 -4.61
N LEU A 164 4.11 6.51 -3.55
CA LEU A 164 3.99 7.43 -2.41
C LEU A 164 5.35 7.84 -1.85
N GLY A 165 6.27 6.90 -1.67
CA GLY A 165 7.62 7.21 -1.19
C GLY A 165 8.37 8.23 -2.06
N ASN A 166 8.17 8.20 -3.39
CA ASN A 166 8.72 9.22 -4.29
C ASN A 166 8.00 10.57 -4.16
N GLN A 167 6.70 10.56 -3.84
CA GLN A 167 5.93 11.80 -3.64
C GLN A 167 6.27 12.49 -2.31
N LEU A 168 6.77 11.76 -1.32
CA LEU A 168 7.18 12.29 -0.02
C LEU A 168 8.54 13.02 -0.05
N MET A 169 9.38 12.74 -1.07
CA MET A 169 10.66 13.40 -1.33
C MET A 169 10.48 14.76 -2.00
#